data_b1e36b4abd9fd976e447940a5f6815b6
#
_entry.id   b1e36b4abd9fd976e447940a5f6815b6
#
_cell.length_a   1.000
_cell.length_b   1.000
_cell.length_c   1.000
_cell.angle_alpha   90.00
_cell.angle_beta   90.00
_cell.angle_gamma   90.00
#
_symmetry.space_group_name_H-M   'P 1'
#
loop_
_entity.id
_entity.type
_entity.pdbx_description
1 polymer ?
#
loop_
_entity_poly.entity_id
_entity_poly.type
_entity_poly.pdbx_seq_one_letter_code
_entity_poly.pdbx_strand_id
1 'polypeptide(L)'
;MKRNLLYLLLGIFLLASCQQEEMLNAETGYGYLSVSELSVATTQVHVVSSRADEEPLTIEILKDGETVQTLTETELANKIKLEAGTGYSLKVYSSDYGKESEWTDEDKGTPVYYAEKEFKILTEQTTQVKVEVPMTNFGVSFQFPEEYKEVFPSCTLSVKVGGRTVALQSGETAYFTYQAGTPFSYTLTATNKDNEPLTDTGSYGEEAEQTIASGTIYTVSYEMETQSLNITE
;
A
#
# COMPACT_ATOMS: atom_id res chain seq x y z
N MET A 1 -24.87 -36.07 67.05
CA MET A 1 -24.22 -34.83 66.60
C MET A 1 -22.80 -35.00 65.97
N LYS A 2 -22.10 -36.10 66.18
CA LYS A 2 -20.73 -36.31 65.61
C LYS A 2 -20.69 -36.78 64.14
N ARG A 3 -21.78 -37.32 63.61
CA ARG A 3 -21.85 -37.89 62.25
C ARG A 3 -22.07 -36.88 61.15
N ASN A 4 -22.75 -35.76 61.47
CA ASN A 4 -23.00 -34.69 60.50
C ASN A 4 -21.83 -33.71 60.34
N LEU A 5 -20.91 -33.67 61.31
CA LEU A 5 -19.71 -32.86 61.24
C LEU A 5 -18.68 -33.45 60.29
N LEU A 6 -18.66 -34.79 60.12
CA LEU A 6 -17.76 -35.50 59.21
C LEU A 6 -18.12 -35.25 57.73
N TYR A 7 -19.42 -35.16 57.42
CA TYR A 7 -19.87 -34.84 56.06
C TYR A 7 -19.66 -33.38 55.70
N LEU A 8 -19.68 -32.46 56.67
CA LEU A 8 -19.36 -31.04 56.43
C LEU A 8 -17.87 -30.85 56.12
N LEU A 9 -16.98 -31.60 56.75
CA LEU A 9 -15.53 -31.58 56.49
C LEU A 9 -15.16 -32.26 55.15
N LEU A 10 -15.90 -33.28 54.72
CA LEU A 10 -15.69 -33.93 53.43
C LEU A 10 -16.18 -33.09 52.26
N GLY A 11 -17.19 -32.23 52.47
CA GLY A 11 -17.75 -31.30 51.44
C GLY A 11 -16.83 -30.11 51.12
N ILE A 12 -15.95 -29.73 52.05
CA ILE A 12 -15.06 -28.56 51.86
C ILE A 12 -13.83 -28.91 51.03
N PHE A 13 -13.44 -30.20 50.99
CA PHE A 13 -12.27 -30.66 50.21
C PHE A 13 -12.54 -30.85 48.70
N LEU A 14 -13.79 -30.79 48.26
CA LEU A 14 -14.15 -30.95 46.84
C LEU A 14 -14.28 -29.64 46.10
N LEU A 15 -14.12 -28.50 46.73
CA LEU A 15 -14.19 -27.16 46.09
C LEU A 15 -12.79 -26.54 45.86
N ALA A 16 -11.70 -27.20 46.24
CA ALA A 16 -10.35 -26.71 46.06
C ALA A 16 -9.65 -27.27 44.79
N SER A 17 -10.39 -27.91 43.87
CA SER A 17 -9.82 -28.52 42.67
C SER A 17 -10.27 -27.88 41.35
N CYS A 18 -10.55 -26.60 41.32
CA CYS A 18 -10.83 -25.91 40.08
C CYS A 18 -10.37 -24.45 40.11
N GLN A 19 -9.09 -24.23 40.35
CA GLN A 19 -8.42 -23.01 39.93
C GLN A 19 -6.92 -23.29 39.75
N GLN A 20 -6.62 -24.28 38.94
CA GLN A 20 -5.35 -24.33 38.25
C GLN A 20 -5.64 -24.07 36.77
N GLU A 21 -6.37 -22.98 36.53
CA GLU A 21 -6.34 -22.32 35.22
C GLU A 21 -4.98 -21.65 35.11
N GLU A 22 -4.06 -22.38 34.48
CA GLU A 22 -3.40 -21.91 33.29
C GLU A 22 -2.67 -20.58 33.42
N MET A 23 -1.67 -20.54 34.27
CA MET A 23 -0.44 -19.91 33.81
C MET A 23 0.35 -20.98 33.03
N LEU A 24 -0.21 -21.50 31.97
CA LEU A 24 0.57 -22.00 30.86
C LEU A 24 1.22 -20.72 30.30
N ASN A 25 2.45 -20.47 30.69
CA ASN A 25 3.35 -19.56 30.02
C ASN A 25 3.43 -20.01 28.55
N ALA A 26 2.51 -19.54 27.75
CA ALA A 26 2.47 -19.74 26.29
C ALA A 26 3.66 -19.06 25.59
N GLU A 27 4.60 -18.50 26.35
CA GLU A 27 5.73 -17.72 25.85
C GLU A 27 7.04 -18.52 25.77
N THR A 28 7.06 -19.80 26.15
CA THR A 28 8.25 -20.63 25.99
C THR A 28 8.01 -21.70 24.95
N GLY A 29 8.78 -21.70 23.88
CA GLY A 29 8.67 -22.65 22.79
C GLY A 29 8.71 -22.01 21.41
N TYR A 30 8.32 -22.76 20.41
CA TYR A 30 8.27 -22.32 19.02
C TYR A 30 6.92 -22.62 18.40
N GLY A 31 6.49 -21.77 17.50
CA GLY A 31 5.36 -21.99 16.61
C GLY A 31 5.76 -21.67 15.18
N TYR A 32 4.77 -21.55 14.32
CA TYR A 32 4.99 -21.32 12.90
C TYR A 32 4.15 -20.15 12.40
N LEU A 33 4.75 -19.29 11.60
CA LEU A 33 4.07 -18.31 10.75
C LEU A 33 3.82 -18.95 9.38
N SER A 34 2.63 -18.75 8.83
CA SER A 34 2.29 -19.03 7.44
C SER A 34 1.63 -17.81 6.83
N VAL A 35 2.28 -17.21 5.84
CA VAL A 35 1.67 -16.13 5.07
C VAL A 35 0.78 -16.78 4.02
N SER A 36 -0.53 -16.77 4.23
CA SER A 36 -1.48 -17.49 3.38
C SER A 36 -1.90 -16.70 2.15
N GLU A 37 -1.76 -15.38 2.19
CA GLU A 37 -2.09 -14.48 1.09
C GLU A 37 -1.30 -13.18 1.25
N LEU A 38 -0.59 -12.81 0.19
CA LEU A 38 0.03 -11.51 0.01
C LEU A 38 -0.52 -10.93 -1.29
N SER A 39 -1.27 -9.85 -1.22
CA SER A 39 -1.84 -9.18 -2.38
C SER A 39 -1.46 -7.71 -2.38
N VAL A 40 -1.19 -7.17 -3.57
CA VAL A 40 -0.97 -5.74 -3.79
C VAL A 40 -2.28 -5.13 -4.24
N ALA A 41 -2.75 -4.12 -3.52
CA ALA A 41 -3.96 -3.40 -3.84
C ALA A 41 -3.62 -2.08 -4.52
N THR A 42 -3.95 -1.98 -5.81
CA THR A 42 -3.98 -0.72 -6.56
C THR A 42 -5.38 -0.49 -7.07
N THR A 43 -5.94 0.67 -6.81
CA THR A 43 -7.16 1.11 -7.47
C THR A 43 -6.74 1.70 -8.81
N GLN A 44 -6.67 0.87 -9.84
CA GLN A 44 -6.59 1.32 -11.22
C GLN A 44 -8.00 1.39 -11.78
N VAL A 45 -8.47 2.57 -12.07
CA VAL A 45 -9.60 2.77 -12.98
C VAL A 45 -9.02 2.80 -14.39
N HIS A 46 -9.18 1.70 -15.05
CA HIS A 46 -8.90 1.32 -16.43
C HIS A 46 -7.63 0.57 -16.78
N VAL A 47 -7.91 -0.63 -17.22
CA VAL A 47 -7.46 -1.47 -18.35
C VAL A 47 -6.19 -2.26 -18.16
N VAL A 48 -6.45 -3.60 -18.02
CA VAL A 48 -5.58 -4.69 -18.48
C VAL A 48 -4.11 -4.30 -18.61
N SER A 49 -3.43 -4.36 -17.53
CA SER A 49 -1.98 -4.42 -17.54
C SER A 49 -1.56 -5.84 -17.22
N SER A 50 -0.95 -6.51 -18.18
CA SER A 50 -0.02 -7.60 -17.91
C SER A 50 0.89 -7.16 -16.77
N ARG A 51 1.09 -8.01 -15.75
CA ARG A 51 2.17 -7.91 -14.77
C ARG A 51 3.51 -7.86 -15.53
N ALA A 52 3.95 -6.68 -15.86
CA ALA A 52 5.28 -6.43 -16.34
C ALA A 52 5.89 -5.41 -15.39
N ASP A 53 6.94 -5.81 -14.69
CA ASP A 53 7.81 -4.99 -13.85
C ASP A 53 7.20 -4.46 -12.52
N GLU A 54 6.58 -5.33 -11.71
CA GLU A 54 6.41 -5.04 -10.30
C GLU A 54 7.78 -5.09 -9.63
N GLU A 55 8.24 -3.97 -9.10
CA GLU A 55 9.44 -3.95 -8.24
C GLU A 55 9.27 -4.94 -7.08
N PRO A 56 10.32 -5.70 -6.75
CA PRO A 56 10.23 -6.69 -5.69
C PRO A 56 9.94 -6.00 -4.35
N LEU A 57 8.94 -6.52 -3.63
CA LEU A 57 8.64 -6.07 -2.29
C LEU A 57 9.66 -6.61 -1.29
N THR A 58 10.07 -5.78 -0.36
CA THR A 58 10.82 -6.21 0.82
C THR A 58 9.84 -6.68 1.89
N ILE A 59 10.09 -7.85 2.45
CA ILE A 59 9.23 -8.49 3.44
C ILE A 59 10.05 -8.80 4.69
N GLU A 60 9.67 -8.22 5.82
CA GLU A 60 10.39 -8.34 7.08
C GLU A 60 9.46 -8.85 8.18
N ILE A 61 9.97 -9.76 8.98
CA ILE A 61 9.36 -10.10 10.28
C ILE A 61 10.07 -9.25 11.33
N LEU A 62 9.28 -8.50 12.07
CA LEU A 62 9.77 -7.72 13.21
C LEU A 62 9.29 -8.35 14.51
N LYS A 63 10.08 -8.17 15.58
CA LYS A 63 9.68 -8.42 16.96
C LYS A 63 10.02 -7.21 17.80
N ASP A 64 9.02 -6.66 18.48
CA ASP A 64 9.15 -5.43 19.30
C ASP A 64 9.76 -4.26 18.51
N GLY A 65 9.48 -4.18 17.19
CA GLY A 65 9.94 -3.14 16.28
C GLY A 65 11.32 -3.39 15.66
N GLU A 66 12.02 -4.47 16.03
CA GLU A 66 13.32 -4.83 15.45
C GLU A 66 13.16 -5.95 14.40
N THR A 67 13.83 -5.82 13.25
CA THR A 67 13.81 -6.85 12.21
C THR A 67 14.54 -8.10 12.68
N VAL A 68 13.82 -9.20 12.80
CA VAL A 68 14.37 -10.52 13.16
C VAL A 68 14.65 -11.41 11.95
N GLN A 69 13.95 -11.17 10.84
CA GLN A 69 14.16 -11.90 9.59
C GLN A 69 13.64 -11.11 8.39
N THR A 70 14.42 -11.09 7.32
CA THR A 70 13.96 -10.65 5.99
C THR A 70 13.66 -11.87 5.15
N LEU A 71 12.53 -11.86 4.44
CA LEU A 71 12.02 -12.99 3.68
C LEU A 71 12.12 -12.73 2.18
N THR A 72 12.40 -13.78 1.44
CA THR A 72 12.22 -13.84 0.00
C THR A 72 10.82 -14.37 -0.34
N GLU A 73 10.33 -14.13 -1.55
CA GLU A 73 9.05 -14.69 -2.02
C GLU A 73 9.00 -16.22 -1.93
N THR A 74 10.13 -16.89 -2.14
CA THR A 74 10.24 -18.34 -2.04
C THR A 74 10.09 -18.84 -0.60
N GLU A 75 10.55 -18.05 0.37
CA GLU A 75 10.43 -18.40 1.79
C GLU A 75 9.01 -18.21 2.31
N LEU A 76 8.24 -17.28 1.72
CA LEU A 76 6.81 -17.08 2.04
C LEU A 76 5.95 -18.31 1.76
N ALA A 77 6.33 -19.14 0.80
CA ALA A 77 5.62 -20.37 0.48
C ALA A 77 5.76 -21.44 1.59
N ASN A 78 6.70 -21.27 2.50
CA ASN A 78 6.99 -22.20 3.57
C ASN A 78 6.50 -21.69 4.92
N LYS A 79 6.36 -22.61 5.87
CA LYS A 79 6.13 -22.25 7.27
C LYS A 79 7.44 -21.76 7.90
N ILE A 80 7.39 -20.60 8.51
CA ILE A 80 8.53 -19.96 9.16
C ILE A 80 8.45 -20.25 10.65
N LYS A 81 9.48 -20.87 11.21
CA LYS A 81 9.57 -21.19 12.63
C LYS A 81 10.03 -19.97 13.41
N LEU A 82 9.23 -19.56 14.40
CA LEU A 82 9.50 -18.42 15.28
C LEU A 82 9.33 -18.82 16.74
N GLU A 83 9.97 -18.09 17.65
CA GLU A 83 9.71 -18.23 19.08
C GLU A 83 8.25 -17.87 19.41
N ALA A 84 7.64 -18.59 20.33
CA ALA A 84 6.31 -18.24 20.79
C ALA A 84 6.34 -16.92 21.55
N GLY A 85 5.32 -16.07 21.32
CA GLY A 85 5.24 -14.76 21.95
C GLY A 85 4.39 -13.78 21.18
N THR A 86 4.32 -12.55 21.71
CA THR A 86 3.65 -11.38 21.13
C THR A 86 4.66 -10.38 20.61
N GLY A 87 4.21 -9.24 20.10
CA GLY A 87 5.07 -8.17 19.59
C GLY A 87 5.61 -8.41 18.19
N TYR A 88 5.10 -9.42 17.48
CA TYR A 88 5.49 -9.65 16.09
C TYR A 88 4.67 -8.80 15.13
N SER A 89 5.34 -8.31 14.08
CA SER A 89 4.68 -7.76 12.90
C SER A 89 5.32 -8.29 11.62
N LEU A 90 4.52 -8.40 10.56
CA LEU A 90 4.95 -8.63 9.19
C LEU A 90 4.87 -7.29 8.46
N LYS A 91 6.03 -6.74 8.07
CA LYS A 91 6.18 -5.49 7.36
C LYS A 91 6.52 -5.78 5.91
N VAL A 92 5.76 -5.16 5.00
CA VAL A 92 5.91 -5.34 3.55
C VAL A 92 5.97 -3.96 2.90
N TYR A 93 6.98 -3.70 2.08
CA TYR A 93 7.14 -2.40 1.45
C TYR A 93 7.95 -2.47 0.14
N SER A 94 7.72 -1.47 -0.74
CA SER A 94 8.51 -1.27 -1.96
C SER A 94 9.84 -0.56 -1.68
N SER A 95 10.78 -0.63 -2.63
CA SER A 95 12.13 -0.05 -2.52
C SER A 95 12.14 1.45 -2.23
N ASP A 96 11.12 2.18 -2.72
CA ASP A 96 11.02 3.63 -2.61
C ASP A 96 10.21 4.11 -1.41
N TYR A 97 9.68 3.19 -0.59
CA TYR A 97 8.96 3.56 0.62
C TYR A 97 9.82 4.38 1.58
N GLY A 98 9.33 5.56 1.92
CA GLY A 98 10.02 6.52 2.79
C GLY A 98 11.12 7.34 2.11
N LYS A 99 11.31 7.19 0.77
CA LYS A 99 12.29 7.93 -0.03
C LYS A 99 11.65 8.92 -1.01
N GLU A 100 10.33 9.06 -1.01
CA GLU A 100 9.59 9.90 -1.95
C GLU A 100 10.00 11.39 -1.87
N SER A 101 10.54 11.82 -0.74
CA SER A 101 11.08 13.18 -0.57
C SER A 101 12.41 13.43 -1.31
N GLU A 102 13.05 12.36 -1.78
CA GLU A 102 14.30 12.43 -2.56
C GLU A 102 14.02 12.64 -4.05
N TRP A 103 12.79 12.45 -4.51
CA TRP A 103 12.42 12.61 -5.92
C TRP A 103 12.48 14.07 -6.34
N THR A 104 13.11 14.31 -7.48
CA THR A 104 13.26 15.62 -8.13
C THR A 104 12.17 15.83 -9.18
N ASP A 105 12.17 16.98 -9.85
CA ASP A 105 11.28 17.29 -10.98
C ASP A 105 11.56 16.40 -12.22
N GLU A 106 12.75 15.81 -12.31
CA GLU A 106 13.14 14.91 -13.39
C GLU A 106 12.68 13.47 -13.17
N ASP A 107 12.43 13.09 -11.91
CA ASP A 107 11.98 11.74 -11.56
C ASP A 107 10.47 11.61 -11.77
N LYS A 108 10.03 10.55 -12.41
CA LYS A 108 8.60 10.23 -12.47
C LYS A 108 8.10 9.56 -11.20
N GLY A 109 9.01 9.06 -10.37
CA GLY A 109 8.69 8.25 -9.20
C GLY A 109 8.13 6.88 -9.57
N THR A 110 7.75 6.13 -8.57
CA THR A 110 7.18 4.78 -8.69
C THR A 110 5.96 4.62 -7.80
N PRO A 111 5.11 3.60 -8.00
CA PRO A 111 4.11 3.25 -7.03
C PRO A 111 4.78 2.79 -5.74
N VAL A 112 4.42 3.41 -4.62
CA VAL A 112 4.97 3.10 -3.30
C VAL A 112 3.96 2.29 -2.50
N TYR A 113 4.38 1.11 -2.06
CA TYR A 113 3.56 0.16 -1.31
C TYR A 113 4.05 0.02 0.12
N TYR A 114 3.11 -0.09 1.06
CA TYR A 114 3.43 -0.36 2.47
C TYR A 114 2.26 -1.01 3.19
N ALA A 115 2.58 -2.03 3.96
CA ALA A 115 1.69 -2.60 4.97
C ALA A 115 2.49 -3.13 6.15
N GLU A 116 1.91 -3.05 7.34
CA GLU A 116 2.41 -3.72 8.53
C GLU A 116 1.24 -4.41 9.24
N LYS A 117 1.41 -5.69 9.54
CA LYS A 117 0.39 -6.53 10.15
C LYS A 117 0.90 -7.19 11.40
N GLU A 118 0.36 -6.82 12.54
CA GLU A 118 0.67 -7.45 13.82
C GLU A 118 0.10 -8.87 13.92
N PHE A 119 0.84 -9.75 14.57
CA PHE A 119 0.43 -11.12 14.87
C PHE A 119 1.13 -11.64 16.14
N LYS A 120 0.71 -12.81 16.58
CA LYS A 120 1.34 -13.53 17.69
C LYS A 120 1.64 -14.96 17.28
N ILE A 121 2.67 -15.54 17.87
CA ILE A 121 3.05 -16.94 17.69
C ILE A 121 2.68 -17.73 18.96
N LEU A 122 1.87 -18.76 18.76
CA LEU A 122 1.50 -19.69 19.82
C LEU A 122 2.35 -20.95 19.73
N THR A 123 2.74 -21.50 20.89
CA THR A 123 3.54 -22.72 20.96
C THR A 123 2.89 -23.86 20.18
N GLU A 124 3.68 -24.53 19.35
CA GLU A 124 3.29 -25.70 18.51
C GLU A 124 2.13 -25.46 17.54
N GLN A 125 1.73 -24.20 17.33
CA GLN A 125 0.65 -23.83 16.41
C GLN A 125 1.16 -23.11 15.16
N THR A 126 0.35 -23.11 14.12
CA THR A 126 0.58 -22.30 12.92
C THR A 126 -0.33 -21.08 12.95
N THR A 127 0.26 -19.88 13.03
CA THR A 127 -0.43 -18.60 12.85
C THR A 127 -0.48 -18.28 11.38
N GLN A 128 -1.68 -18.09 10.85
CA GLN A 128 -1.88 -17.66 9.46
C GLN A 128 -2.04 -16.15 9.40
N VAL A 129 -1.28 -15.50 8.52
CA VAL A 129 -1.34 -14.06 8.30
C VAL A 129 -1.70 -13.80 6.84
N LYS A 130 -2.67 -12.91 6.62
CA LYS A 130 -3.02 -12.35 5.32
C LYS A 130 -2.65 -10.88 5.33
N VAL A 131 -1.97 -10.42 4.28
CA VAL A 131 -1.56 -9.02 4.13
C VAL A 131 -2.00 -8.52 2.76
N GLU A 132 -2.76 -7.46 2.76
CA GLU A 132 -3.02 -6.62 1.61
C GLU A 132 -2.11 -5.39 1.71
N VAL A 133 -1.34 -5.13 0.66
CA VAL A 133 -0.34 -4.07 0.63
C VAL A 133 -0.85 -2.95 -0.28
N PRO A 134 -1.47 -1.90 0.27
CA PRO A 134 -1.97 -0.79 -0.52
C PRO A 134 -0.84 0.08 -1.07
N MET A 135 -1.09 0.72 -2.20
CA MET A 135 -0.28 1.84 -2.66
C MET A 135 -0.54 3.05 -1.74
N THR A 136 0.52 3.65 -1.22
CA THR A 136 0.46 4.75 -0.23
C THR A 136 0.55 6.14 -0.85
N ASN A 137 1.07 6.24 -2.06
CA ASN A 137 1.12 7.45 -2.86
C ASN A 137 -0.02 7.47 -3.91
N PHE A 138 -0.01 8.43 -4.82
CA PHE A 138 -0.94 8.48 -5.95
C PHE A 138 -0.19 8.77 -7.25
N GLY A 139 -0.80 8.42 -8.38
CA GLY A 139 -0.26 8.67 -9.70
C GLY A 139 -1.07 9.67 -10.51
N VAL A 140 -0.42 10.36 -11.44
CA VAL A 140 -1.08 11.12 -12.50
C VAL A 140 -0.55 10.61 -13.83
N SER A 141 -1.45 10.10 -14.66
CA SER A 141 -1.17 9.60 -16.00
C SER A 141 -1.63 10.61 -17.04
N PHE A 142 -0.92 10.69 -18.16
CA PHE A 142 -1.32 11.54 -19.27
C PHE A 142 -1.66 10.71 -20.51
N GLN A 143 -2.80 11.01 -21.12
CA GLN A 143 -3.22 10.43 -22.40
C GLN A 143 -3.59 11.50 -23.39
N PHE A 144 -2.89 11.49 -24.52
CA PHE A 144 -3.20 12.32 -25.67
C PHE A 144 -3.58 11.40 -26.84
N PRO A 145 -4.74 11.64 -27.50
CA PRO A 145 -5.23 10.73 -28.54
C PRO A 145 -4.26 10.61 -29.70
N GLU A 146 -4.06 9.38 -30.21
CA GLU A 146 -3.11 9.09 -31.29
C GLU A 146 -3.42 9.83 -32.59
N GLU A 147 -4.70 10.00 -32.92
CA GLU A 147 -5.17 10.71 -34.10
C GLU A 147 -4.70 12.16 -34.17
N TYR A 148 -4.37 12.75 -33.03
CA TYR A 148 -3.94 14.17 -32.97
C TYR A 148 -2.43 14.33 -32.90
N LYS A 149 -1.68 13.26 -32.73
CA LYS A 149 -0.20 13.31 -32.76
C LYS A 149 0.34 13.79 -34.10
N GLU A 150 -0.40 13.54 -35.20
CA GLU A 150 -0.02 14.08 -36.48
C GLU A 150 -0.23 15.60 -36.57
N VAL A 151 -1.23 16.16 -35.87
CA VAL A 151 -1.51 17.59 -35.84
C VAL A 151 -0.60 18.31 -34.85
N PHE A 152 -0.37 17.69 -33.69
CA PHE A 152 0.46 18.20 -32.59
C PHE A 152 1.68 17.28 -32.37
N PRO A 153 2.76 17.45 -33.15
CA PRO A 153 3.95 16.63 -33.04
C PRO A 153 4.71 16.80 -31.71
N SER A 154 4.42 17.89 -30.99
CA SER A 154 4.95 18.13 -29.64
C SER A 154 3.79 18.35 -28.69
N CYS A 155 3.70 17.49 -27.68
CA CYS A 155 2.66 17.56 -26.64
C CYS A 155 3.24 17.06 -25.31
N THR A 156 3.17 17.90 -24.28
CA THR A 156 3.69 17.62 -22.94
C THR A 156 2.71 18.10 -21.89
N LEU A 157 2.43 17.26 -20.91
CA LEU A 157 1.68 17.66 -19.72
C LEU A 157 2.65 17.87 -18.56
N SER A 158 2.67 19.06 -17.99
CA SER A 158 3.40 19.33 -16.74
C SER A 158 2.43 19.20 -15.57
N VAL A 159 2.71 18.29 -14.65
CA VAL A 159 1.91 18.05 -13.43
C VAL A 159 2.66 18.59 -12.24
N LYS A 160 1.99 19.41 -11.43
CA LYS A 160 2.55 20.01 -10.22
C LYS A 160 1.79 19.58 -8.98
N VAL A 161 2.53 19.05 -7.98
CA VAL A 161 2.03 18.72 -6.65
C VAL A 161 2.96 19.34 -5.61
N GLY A 162 2.44 20.24 -4.81
CA GLY A 162 3.26 20.99 -3.86
C GLY A 162 4.42 21.71 -4.53
N GLY A 163 5.65 21.37 -4.18
CA GLY A 163 6.87 21.96 -4.74
C GLY A 163 7.43 21.25 -5.98
N ARG A 164 6.91 20.06 -6.33
CA ARG A 164 7.44 19.22 -7.42
C ARG A 164 6.62 19.36 -8.69
N THR A 165 7.30 19.49 -9.83
CA THR A 165 6.68 19.61 -11.16
C THR A 165 7.30 18.59 -12.11
N VAL A 166 6.51 17.66 -12.63
CA VAL A 166 6.97 16.58 -13.51
C VAL A 166 6.34 16.72 -14.90
N ALA A 167 7.16 16.62 -15.93
CA ALA A 167 6.72 16.64 -17.32
C ALA A 167 6.43 15.22 -17.81
N LEU A 168 5.26 15.02 -18.42
CA LEU A 168 4.77 13.74 -18.95
C LEU A 168 4.55 13.81 -20.45
N GLN A 169 4.99 12.77 -21.14
CA GLN A 169 4.56 12.47 -22.50
C GLN A 169 3.30 11.60 -22.47
N SER A 170 2.56 11.54 -23.57
CA SER A 170 1.39 10.66 -23.66
C SER A 170 1.75 9.19 -23.39
N GLY A 171 1.02 8.55 -22.48
CA GLY A 171 1.23 7.19 -22.02
C GLY A 171 2.12 7.10 -20.79
N GLU A 172 2.66 8.20 -20.28
CA GLU A 172 3.50 8.21 -19.08
C GLU A 172 2.68 8.51 -17.82
N THR A 173 3.19 8.03 -16.68
CA THR A 173 2.62 8.26 -15.34
C THR A 173 3.71 8.82 -14.44
N ALA A 174 3.38 9.85 -13.65
CA ALA A 174 4.21 10.30 -12.54
C ALA A 174 3.53 10.00 -11.21
N TYR A 175 4.34 9.67 -10.20
CA TYR A 175 3.87 9.37 -8.85
C TYR A 175 4.28 10.48 -7.88
N PHE A 176 3.39 10.76 -6.94
CA PHE A 176 3.53 11.86 -5.99
C PHE A 176 3.17 11.40 -4.59
N THR A 177 3.88 11.91 -3.61
CA THR A 177 3.55 11.67 -2.20
C THR A 177 2.11 12.11 -1.90
N TYR A 178 1.34 11.22 -1.30
CA TYR A 178 -0.01 11.54 -0.90
C TYR A 178 0.00 12.32 0.43
N GLN A 179 -0.72 13.44 0.42
CA GLN A 179 -1.07 14.16 1.63
C GLN A 179 -2.53 14.60 1.51
N ALA A 180 -3.34 14.27 2.50
CA ALA A 180 -4.76 14.59 2.49
C ALA A 180 -5.00 16.11 2.29
N GLY A 181 -5.87 16.45 1.34
CA GLY A 181 -6.21 17.82 1.01
C GLY A 181 -5.17 18.56 0.15
N THR A 182 -4.15 17.88 -0.38
CA THR A 182 -3.20 18.50 -1.32
C THR A 182 -3.69 18.26 -2.75
N PRO A 183 -4.05 19.33 -3.50
CA PRO A 183 -4.45 19.24 -4.90
C PRO A 183 -3.25 19.04 -5.83
N PHE A 184 -3.50 18.64 -7.06
CA PHE A 184 -2.53 18.81 -8.15
C PHE A 184 -3.05 19.78 -9.20
N SER A 185 -2.13 20.51 -9.83
CA SER A 185 -2.40 21.31 -11.02
C SER A 185 -1.65 20.75 -12.22
N TYR A 186 -2.15 21.03 -13.40
CA TYR A 186 -1.54 20.57 -14.63
C TYR A 186 -1.58 21.65 -15.72
N THR A 187 -0.58 21.60 -16.61
CA THR A 187 -0.46 22.47 -17.78
C THR A 187 -0.13 21.61 -18.97
N LEU A 188 -1.03 21.57 -19.95
CA LEU A 188 -0.76 21.02 -21.28
C LEU A 188 -0.08 22.09 -22.13
N THR A 189 1.02 21.70 -22.76
CA THR A 189 1.69 22.50 -23.78
C THR A 189 1.86 21.67 -25.02
N ALA A 190 1.30 22.11 -26.14
CA ALA A 190 1.43 21.45 -27.43
C ALA A 190 1.75 22.47 -28.53
N THR A 191 2.33 22.02 -29.62
CA THR A 191 2.61 22.86 -30.79
C THR A 191 2.14 22.08 -32.01
N ASN A 192 1.34 22.77 -32.85
CA ASN A 192 0.85 22.19 -34.10
C ASN A 192 1.93 22.25 -35.22
N LYS A 193 1.62 21.69 -36.40
CA LYS A 193 2.52 21.68 -37.56
C LYS A 193 2.84 23.08 -38.09
N ASP A 194 1.99 24.05 -37.82
CA ASP A 194 2.16 25.44 -38.24
C ASP A 194 2.93 26.27 -37.19
N ASN A 195 3.48 25.62 -36.17
CA ASN A 195 4.16 26.20 -35.01
C ASN A 195 3.25 27.09 -34.14
N GLU A 196 1.95 26.88 -34.17
CA GLU A 196 1.04 27.57 -33.28
C GLU A 196 0.98 26.83 -31.91
N PRO A 197 1.16 27.54 -30.80
CA PRO A 197 1.11 26.93 -29.46
C PRO A 197 -0.34 26.72 -29.03
N LEU A 198 -0.58 25.56 -28.38
CA LEU A 198 -1.76 25.25 -27.56
C LEU A 198 -1.32 25.16 -26.12
N THR A 199 -2.00 25.87 -25.23
CA THR A 199 -1.79 25.75 -23.80
C THR A 199 -3.14 25.63 -23.11
N ASP A 200 -3.30 24.64 -22.26
CA ASP A 200 -4.47 24.44 -21.41
C ASP A 200 -4.03 24.11 -20.00
N THR A 201 -4.77 24.61 -19.00
CA THR A 201 -4.41 24.48 -17.59
C THR A 201 -5.61 24.08 -16.75
N GLY A 202 -5.38 23.30 -15.72
CA GLY A 202 -6.42 22.95 -14.75
C GLY A 202 -5.84 22.49 -13.42
N SER A 203 -6.74 22.15 -12.51
CA SER A 203 -6.41 21.57 -11.22
C SER A 203 -7.43 20.50 -10.85
N TYR A 204 -7.05 19.63 -9.91
CA TYR A 204 -7.92 18.64 -9.33
C TYR A 204 -7.65 18.52 -7.83
N GLY A 205 -8.70 18.38 -7.04
CA GLY A 205 -8.61 18.28 -5.58
C GLY A 205 -8.74 19.62 -4.86
N GLU A 206 -9.01 20.73 -5.57
CA GLU A 206 -9.28 22.05 -4.96
C GLU A 206 -10.74 22.20 -4.53
N GLU A 207 -11.65 21.52 -5.22
CA GLU A 207 -13.08 21.57 -4.92
C GLU A 207 -13.47 20.51 -3.88
N ALA A 208 -14.49 20.78 -3.07
CA ALA A 208 -14.91 19.90 -1.98
C ALA A 208 -15.37 18.50 -2.44
N GLU A 209 -15.79 18.37 -3.69
CA GLU A 209 -16.23 17.10 -4.29
C GLU A 209 -15.09 16.33 -4.96
N GLN A 210 -13.93 16.94 -5.13
CA GLN A 210 -12.74 16.36 -5.71
C GLN A 210 -11.75 16.02 -4.60
N THR A 211 -11.66 14.77 -4.24
CA THR A 211 -10.72 14.33 -3.18
C THR A 211 -9.65 13.44 -3.79
N ILE A 212 -8.39 13.85 -3.65
CA ILE A 212 -7.27 12.96 -3.99
C ILE A 212 -7.17 11.88 -2.92
N ALA A 213 -7.04 10.64 -3.37
CA ALA A 213 -6.88 9.46 -2.53
C ALA A 213 -5.53 8.77 -2.79
N SER A 214 -4.94 8.19 -1.74
CA SER A 214 -3.82 7.26 -1.91
C SER A 214 -4.28 6.02 -2.68
N GLY A 215 -3.37 5.39 -3.40
CA GLY A 215 -3.68 4.18 -4.15
C GLY A 215 -4.40 4.43 -5.49
N THR A 216 -4.61 5.67 -5.88
CA THR A 216 -5.37 6.05 -7.08
C THR A 216 -4.44 6.60 -8.16
N ILE A 217 -4.71 6.27 -9.42
CA ILE A 217 -4.06 6.88 -10.58
C ILE A 217 -5.10 7.72 -11.32
N TYR A 218 -4.89 9.03 -11.35
CA TYR A 218 -5.73 10.00 -12.07
C TYR A 218 -5.23 10.11 -13.51
N THR A 219 -6.11 9.91 -14.48
CA THR A 219 -5.75 10.04 -15.89
C THR A 219 -6.24 11.39 -16.42
N VAL A 220 -5.30 12.23 -16.83
CA VAL A 220 -5.56 13.48 -17.55
C VAL A 220 -5.58 13.16 -19.04
N SER A 221 -6.71 13.36 -19.69
CA SER A 221 -6.90 13.12 -21.12
C SER A 221 -7.38 14.41 -21.82
N TYR A 222 -6.90 14.64 -23.03
CA TYR A 222 -7.33 15.78 -23.85
C TYR A 222 -8.48 15.35 -24.77
N GLU A 223 -9.59 16.10 -24.73
CA GLU A 223 -10.75 15.93 -25.59
C GLU A 223 -10.83 17.05 -26.62
N MET A 224 -10.74 16.70 -27.89
CA MET A 224 -10.77 17.66 -28.98
C MET A 224 -12.17 18.27 -29.26
N GLU A 225 -13.23 17.52 -29.03
CA GLU A 225 -14.60 17.97 -29.25
C GLU A 225 -14.92 19.17 -28.36
N THR A 226 -14.46 19.12 -27.11
CA THR A 226 -14.63 20.19 -26.12
C THR A 226 -13.44 21.14 -26.06
N GLN A 227 -12.32 20.77 -26.68
CA GLN A 227 -11.03 21.44 -26.58
C GLN A 227 -10.59 21.65 -25.13
N SER A 228 -10.79 20.64 -24.30
CA SER A 228 -10.54 20.68 -22.85
C SER A 228 -9.85 19.44 -22.34
N LEU A 229 -9.22 19.56 -21.19
CA LEU A 229 -8.67 18.44 -20.44
C LEU A 229 -9.73 17.88 -19.48
N ASN A 230 -9.87 16.55 -19.49
CA ASN A 230 -10.73 15.82 -18.57
C ASN A 230 -9.89 14.94 -17.66
N ILE A 231 -10.36 14.74 -16.43
CA ILE A 231 -9.74 13.85 -15.47
C ILE A 231 -10.69 12.71 -15.15
N THR A 232 -10.16 11.49 -15.19
CA THR A 232 -10.82 10.26 -14.74
C THR A 232 -9.98 9.56 -13.67
N GLU A 233 -10.65 8.96 -12.70
CA GLU A 233 -10.07 8.13 -11.64
C GLU A 233 -9.96 6.67 -12.06
#